data_8e51b98018a8138cd16d9fd93ff99c47
#
_entry.id   8e51b98018a8138cd16d9fd93ff99c47
#
_cell.length_a   1.000
_cell.length_b   1.000
_cell.length_c   1.000
_cell.angle_alpha   90.00
_cell.angle_beta   90.00
_cell.angle_gamma   90.00
#
_symmetry.space_group_name_H-M   'P 1'
#
loop_
_entity.id
_entity.type
_entity.pdbx_description
1 polymer ?
#
loop_
_entity_poly.entity_id
_entity_poly.type
_entity_poly.pdbx_seq_one_letter_code
_entity_poly.pdbx_strand_id
1 'polypeptide(L)'
;MTSYYHHNRPFELECGVTLPQLDVAYHTFGTMNADRSNVVWVCHALTANSDVADWWPHTVEQGCFLDPDKWFVVCANTLGSHYGSTGPLSVNPDTGEPWYGSFPSVTIRDMVRAHALLADALGVGHIHTLVGSSVGGFQAVEWAVADPSRFGQLVLIATDAKASPWTIAIDETQRMAILADSTYGEPRPDAGMAGLAAARAIGLLTYRGGEGYNRTQADHPDTPEGEHRACTYQRYQGEKLCRRFNAYSYMSILNAFDTHDVGYCRGGVEAALARITARTLVVGLTTDMIFTTAEMRRLAAAIGGARYAEISSPFGHDGFLVEHGQLNALLCGFMGEPTEKSDSGCVNAGTGAHV
;
A
#
# COMPACT_ATOMS: atom_id res chain seq x y z
N MET A 1 -13.79 -8.87 -11.82
CA MET A 1 -14.06 -7.87 -12.90
C MET A 1 -13.91 -6.49 -12.29
N THR A 2 -13.18 -5.58 -12.95
CA THR A 2 -13.00 -4.20 -12.49
C THR A 2 -14.32 -3.43 -12.54
N SER A 3 -14.70 -2.80 -11.45
CA SER A 3 -15.83 -1.86 -11.35
C SER A 3 -15.32 -0.44 -11.29
N TYR A 4 -16.19 0.53 -11.61
CA TYR A 4 -15.83 1.95 -11.61
C TYR A 4 -16.86 2.76 -10.83
N TYR A 5 -16.37 3.65 -9.99
CA TYR A 5 -17.15 4.72 -9.37
C TYR A 5 -16.80 6.03 -10.07
N HIS A 6 -17.81 6.68 -10.63
CA HIS A 6 -17.67 7.97 -11.30
C HIS A 6 -18.23 9.09 -10.41
N HIS A 7 -17.32 9.91 -9.87
CA HIS A 7 -17.68 11.10 -9.12
C HIS A 7 -17.76 12.29 -10.08
N ASN A 8 -18.97 12.54 -10.61
CA ASN A 8 -19.25 13.60 -11.59
C ASN A 8 -19.41 14.98 -10.92
N ARG A 9 -18.52 15.30 -9.97
CA ARG A 9 -18.47 16.58 -9.27
C ARG A 9 -17.02 17.00 -9.11
N PRO A 10 -16.74 18.32 -8.97
CA PRO A 10 -15.40 18.79 -8.68
C PRO A 10 -14.82 18.15 -7.42
N PHE A 11 -13.56 17.71 -7.50
CA PHE A 11 -12.79 17.15 -6.40
C PHE A 11 -11.57 18.05 -6.15
N GLU A 12 -11.60 18.80 -5.07
CA GLU A 12 -10.52 19.71 -4.68
C GLU A 12 -9.37 18.92 -4.05
N LEU A 13 -8.16 19.08 -4.56
CA LEU A 13 -6.93 18.49 -4.04
C LEU A 13 -6.29 19.38 -2.98
N GLU A 14 -5.51 18.79 -2.07
CA GLU A 14 -4.77 19.58 -1.05
C GLU A 14 -3.81 20.62 -1.66
N CYS A 15 -3.33 20.41 -2.89
CA CYS A 15 -2.52 21.39 -3.61
C CYS A 15 -3.34 22.61 -4.12
N GLY A 16 -4.63 22.65 -3.90
CA GLY A 16 -5.53 23.74 -4.32
C GLY A 16 -6.04 23.62 -5.76
N VAL A 17 -5.61 22.60 -6.52
CA VAL A 17 -6.15 22.31 -7.85
C VAL A 17 -7.42 21.49 -7.70
N THR A 18 -8.41 21.77 -8.53
CA THR A 18 -9.68 21.02 -8.56
C THR A 18 -9.71 20.13 -9.80
N LEU A 19 -9.86 18.82 -9.59
CA LEU A 19 -10.19 17.88 -10.67
C LEU A 19 -11.66 18.06 -11.01
N PRO A 20 -12.03 18.25 -12.30
CA PRO A 20 -13.44 18.44 -12.70
C PRO A 20 -14.32 17.22 -12.38
N GLN A 21 -13.73 16.04 -12.42
CA GLN A 21 -14.35 14.74 -12.07
C GLN A 21 -13.30 13.80 -11.52
N LEU A 22 -13.74 12.75 -10.85
CA LEU A 22 -12.88 11.71 -10.27
C LEU A 22 -13.44 10.33 -10.59
N ASP A 23 -12.63 9.46 -11.18
CA ASP A 23 -12.91 8.05 -11.35
C ASP A 23 -12.10 7.22 -10.36
N VAL A 24 -12.75 6.24 -9.75
CA VAL A 24 -12.10 5.25 -8.89
C VAL A 24 -12.42 3.85 -9.40
N ALA A 25 -11.41 3.16 -9.92
CA ALA A 25 -11.51 1.75 -10.26
C ALA A 25 -11.39 0.90 -8.99
N TYR A 26 -12.18 -0.16 -8.88
CA TYR A 26 -12.15 -1.02 -7.71
C TYR A 26 -12.55 -2.46 -8.02
N HIS A 27 -12.18 -3.37 -7.13
CA HIS A 27 -12.67 -4.76 -7.11
C HIS A 27 -13.36 -5.05 -5.79
N THR A 28 -14.31 -5.99 -5.86
CA THR A 28 -14.93 -6.57 -4.67
C THR A 28 -14.91 -8.09 -4.75
N PHE A 29 -14.78 -8.73 -3.59
CA PHE A 29 -14.84 -10.19 -3.46
C PHE A 29 -15.81 -10.55 -2.34
N GLY A 30 -16.54 -11.64 -2.50
CA GLY A 30 -17.57 -12.06 -1.54
C GLY A 30 -18.86 -11.26 -1.64
N THR A 31 -19.70 -11.39 -0.61
CA THR A 31 -21.03 -10.76 -0.56
C THR A 31 -21.18 -9.94 0.72
N MET A 32 -21.60 -8.69 0.57
CA MET A 32 -21.91 -7.82 1.71
C MET A 32 -23.19 -8.32 2.40
N ASN A 33 -23.11 -8.54 3.70
CA ASN A 33 -24.27 -8.96 4.50
C ASN A 33 -25.29 -7.83 4.70
N ALA A 34 -26.48 -8.16 5.19
CA ALA A 34 -27.58 -7.21 5.27
C ALA A 34 -27.31 -6.04 6.23
N ASP A 35 -26.57 -6.27 7.32
CA ASP A 35 -26.18 -5.26 8.31
C ASP A 35 -24.84 -4.58 8.00
N ARG A 36 -24.18 -5.00 6.90
CA ARG A 36 -22.91 -4.45 6.40
C ARG A 36 -21.76 -4.55 7.41
N SER A 37 -21.81 -5.52 8.31
CA SER A 37 -20.81 -5.71 9.37
C SER A 37 -19.56 -6.47 8.89
N ASN A 38 -19.59 -7.09 7.70
CA ASN A 38 -18.53 -7.95 7.18
C ASN A 38 -17.63 -7.27 6.13
N VAL A 39 -17.50 -5.96 6.14
CA VAL A 39 -16.69 -5.23 5.14
C VAL A 39 -15.23 -5.24 5.56
N VAL A 40 -14.35 -5.69 4.66
CA VAL A 40 -12.88 -5.54 4.78
C VAL A 40 -12.41 -4.65 3.64
N TRP A 41 -11.67 -3.58 3.98
CA TRP A 41 -11.11 -2.68 2.98
C TRP A 41 -9.60 -2.84 2.90
N VAL A 42 -9.07 -3.04 1.70
CA VAL A 42 -7.65 -3.20 1.44
C VAL A 42 -7.11 -1.97 0.71
N CYS A 43 -6.08 -1.34 1.27
CA CYS A 43 -5.28 -0.31 0.61
C CYS A 43 -4.03 -0.98 0.01
N HIS A 44 -3.89 -0.92 -1.32
CA HIS A 44 -2.83 -1.63 -2.02
C HIS A 44 -1.48 -0.90 -2.01
N ALA A 45 -0.39 -1.65 -2.24
CA ALA A 45 0.97 -1.14 -2.29
C ALA A 45 1.27 -0.37 -3.60
N LEU A 46 2.43 0.30 -3.67
CA LEU A 46 2.87 1.28 -4.68
C LEU A 46 2.47 0.96 -6.13
N THR A 47 2.82 -0.22 -6.63
CA THR A 47 2.57 -0.62 -8.02
C THR A 47 1.57 -1.78 -8.13
N ALA A 48 0.87 -2.10 -7.05
CA ALA A 48 -0.23 -3.04 -7.06
C ALA A 48 -1.49 -2.37 -7.66
N ASN A 49 -2.58 -3.11 -7.72
CA ASN A 49 -3.85 -2.65 -8.27
C ASN A 49 -5.02 -3.06 -7.36
N SER A 50 -6.23 -2.76 -7.76
CA SER A 50 -7.43 -3.10 -6.98
C SER A 50 -7.80 -4.60 -6.99
N ASP A 51 -7.22 -5.42 -7.87
CA ASP A 51 -7.43 -6.86 -7.85
C ASP A 51 -6.48 -7.54 -6.86
N VAL A 52 -6.90 -7.62 -5.59
CA VAL A 52 -6.08 -8.18 -4.51
C VAL A 52 -5.65 -9.61 -4.81
N ALA A 53 -6.48 -10.40 -5.47
CA ALA A 53 -6.16 -11.79 -5.79
C ALA A 53 -5.02 -11.92 -6.81
N ASP A 54 -4.80 -10.89 -7.67
CA ASP A 54 -3.70 -10.87 -8.66
C ASP A 54 -2.33 -10.66 -8.02
N TRP A 55 -2.23 -9.71 -7.08
CA TRP A 55 -0.92 -9.32 -6.53
C TRP A 55 -0.63 -9.87 -5.14
N TRP A 56 -1.66 -10.37 -4.43
CA TRP A 56 -1.52 -10.96 -3.10
C TRP A 56 -2.09 -12.40 -3.08
N PRO A 57 -1.41 -13.32 -3.76
CA PRO A 57 -1.89 -14.69 -3.91
C PRO A 57 -2.09 -15.37 -2.55
N HIS A 58 -3.01 -16.33 -2.49
CA HIS A 58 -3.35 -17.09 -1.27
C HIS A 58 -3.86 -16.26 -0.11
N THR A 59 -4.48 -15.11 -0.38
CA THR A 59 -5.12 -14.28 0.65
C THR A 59 -6.63 -14.17 0.46
N VAL A 60 -7.11 -14.17 -0.79
CA VAL A 60 -8.53 -14.09 -1.15
C VAL A 60 -9.03 -15.51 -1.52
N GLU A 61 -8.92 -16.43 -0.58
CA GLU A 61 -9.32 -17.83 -0.73
C GLU A 61 -10.06 -18.29 0.52
N GLN A 62 -10.84 -19.36 0.40
CA GLN A 62 -11.55 -19.96 1.53
C GLN A 62 -10.57 -20.33 2.66
N GLY A 63 -10.87 -19.90 3.87
CA GLY A 63 -10.03 -20.13 5.04
C GLY A 63 -8.87 -19.16 5.22
N CYS A 64 -8.61 -18.26 4.26
CA CYS A 64 -7.63 -17.17 4.38
C CYS A 64 -8.23 -15.95 5.07
N PHE A 65 -7.38 -14.96 5.40
CA PHE A 65 -7.84 -13.78 6.15
C PHE A 65 -8.79 -12.86 5.35
N LEU A 66 -8.76 -12.92 4.00
CA LEU A 66 -9.72 -12.26 3.11
C LEU A 66 -10.71 -13.27 2.49
N ASP A 67 -11.11 -14.28 3.24
CA ASP A 67 -12.04 -15.32 2.83
C ASP A 67 -13.35 -14.73 2.27
N PRO A 68 -13.65 -14.89 0.96
CA PRO A 68 -14.83 -14.30 0.34
C PRO A 68 -16.16 -14.94 0.77
N ASP A 69 -16.12 -16.10 1.44
CA ASP A 69 -17.31 -16.69 2.05
C ASP A 69 -17.71 -16.01 3.37
N LYS A 70 -16.77 -15.25 3.98
CA LYS A 70 -16.99 -14.53 5.25
C LYS A 70 -17.04 -13.03 5.04
N TRP A 71 -16.18 -12.49 4.21
CA TRP A 71 -15.96 -11.07 4.08
C TRP A 71 -16.42 -10.52 2.75
N PHE A 72 -16.94 -9.32 2.77
CA PHE A 72 -17.05 -8.47 1.60
C PHE A 72 -15.79 -7.62 1.51
N VAL A 73 -14.83 -8.09 0.71
CA VAL A 73 -13.55 -7.42 0.52
C VAL A 73 -13.68 -6.36 -0.55
N VAL A 74 -13.24 -5.14 -0.25
CA VAL A 74 -13.17 -4.02 -1.21
C VAL A 74 -11.72 -3.58 -1.30
N CYS A 75 -11.22 -3.41 -2.53
CA CYS A 75 -9.96 -2.74 -2.79
C CYS A 75 -10.16 -1.71 -3.89
N ALA A 76 -9.86 -0.45 -3.59
CA ALA A 76 -9.91 0.65 -4.54
C ALA A 76 -8.52 0.91 -5.11
N ASN A 77 -8.45 1.17 -6.42
CA ASN A 77 -7.21 1.59 -7.05
C ASN A 77 -6.92 3.05 -6.70
N THR A 78 -5.70 3.30 -6.25
CA THR A 78 -5.26 4.59 -5.70
C THR A 78 -5.34 5.72 -6.71
N LEU A 79 -5.83 6.89 -6.31
CA LEU A 79 -5.78 8.14 -7.09
C LEU A 79 -4.32 8.46 -7.47
N GLY A 80 -4.08 8.78 -8.73
CA GLY A 80 -2.74 8.99 -9.28
C GLY A 80 -2.05 7.71 -9.78
N SER A 81 -2.64 6.52 -9.54
CA SER A 81 -2.14 5.24 -10.04
C SER A 81 -2.56 5.00 -11.50
N HIS A 82 -2.11 3.88 -12.06
CA HIS A 82 -2.29 3.56 -13.49
C HIS A 82 -3.59 2.81 -13.82
N TYR A 83 -4.15 2.04 -12.90
CA TYR A 83 -5.13 0.98 -13.18
C TYR A 83 -6.59 1.45 -13.16
N GLY A 84 -6.90 2.55 -13.83
CA GLY A 84 -8.28 2.98 -14.11
C GLY A 84 -8.86 4.02 -13.15
N SER A 85 -8.23 4.30 -12.00
CA SER A 85 -8.54 5.51 -11.24
C SER A 85 -7.92 6.73 -11.90
N THR A 86 -8.49 7.91 -11.66
CA THR A 86 -7.96 9.17 -12.18
C THR A 86 -6.48 9.33 -11.84
N GLY A 87 -5.68 9.63 -12.84
CA GLY A 87 -4.23 9.74 -12.74
C GLY A 87 -3.61 10.39 -13.97
N PRO A 88 -2.27 10.40 -14.06
CA PRO A 88 -1.55 11.08 -15.16
C PRO A 88 -1.93 10.65 -16.58
N LEU A 89 -2.37 9.42 -16.79
CA LEU A 89 -2.82 8.95 -18.10
C LEU A 89 -4.32 9.13 -18.35
N SER A 90 -5.08 9.64 -17.39
CA SER A 90 -6.48 9.99 -17.58
C SER A 90 -6.62 11.21 -18.48
N VAL A 91 -7.70 11.25 -19.25
CA VAL A 91 -8.03 12.42 -20.07
C VAL A 91 -8.44 13.58 -19.16
N ASN A 92 -7.83 14.74 -19.36
CA ASN A 92 -8.29 15.97 -18.76
C ASN A 92 -9.56 16.43 -19.50
N PRO A 93 -10.73 16.49 -18.85
CA PRO A 93 -11.96 16.85 -19.52
C PRO A 93 -11.98 18.29 -20.08
N ASP A 94 -11.14 19.19 -19.55
CA ASP A 94 -11.07 20.57 -20.01
C ASP A 94 -10.30 20.71 -21.34
N THR A 95 -9.35 19.81 -21.61
CA THR A 95 -8.51 19.87 -22.81
C THR A 95 -8.83 18.76 -23.82
N GLY A 96 -9.42 17.66 -23.38
CA GLY A 96 -9.63 16.44 -24.17
C GLY A 96 -8.36 15.58 -24.34
N GLU A 97 -7.23 15.95 -23.75
CA GLU A 97 -5.96 15.26 -23.84
C GLU A 97 -5.55 14.65 -22.49
N PRO A 98 -4.74 13.58 -22.45
CA PRO A 98 -4.23 13.04 -21.20
C PRO A 98 -3.39 14.06 -20.40
N TRP A 99 -3.46 13.99 -19.10
CA TRP A 99 -2.73 14.90 -18.21
C TRP A 99 -1.20 14.76 -18.33
N TYR A 100 -0.67 13.56 -18.40
CA TYR A 100 0.77 13.26 -18.34
C TYR A 100 1.47 14.05 -17.23
N GLY A 101 2.54 14.77 -17.56
CA GLY A 101 3.32 15.58 -16.63
C GLY A 101 2.57 16.80 -16.05
N SER A 102 1.41 17.16 -16.60
CA SER A 102 0.56 18.23 -16.06
C SER A 102 -0.44 17.76 -15.00
N PHE A 103 -0.47 16.45 -14.69
CA PHE A 103 -1.32 15.93 -13.61
C PHE A 103 -0.97 16.61 -12.28
N PRO A 104 -1.96 17.16 -11.57
CA PRO A 104 -1.69 17.89 -10.34
C PRO A 104 -1.11 16.98 -9.25
N SER A 105 -0.35 17.57 -8.33
CA SER A 105 0.17 16.86 -7.17
C SER A 105 -0.98 16.36 -6.31
N VAL A 106 -1.00 15.06 -6.06
CA VAL A 106 -1.94 14.40 -5.15
C VAL A 106 -1.22 14.03 -3.86
N THR A 107 -1.97 13.89 -2.78
CA THR A 107 -1.46 13.50 -1.46
C THR A 107 -2.11 12.20 -1.00
N ILE A 108 -1.55 11.57 0.03
CA ILE A 108 -2.19 10.41 0.69
C ILE A 108 -3.58 10.80 1.23
N ARG A 109 -3.77 12.06 1.68
CA ARG A 109 -5.09 12.55 2.12
C ARG A 109 -6.10 12.63 0.98
N ASP A 110 -5.66 13.06 -0.20
CA ASP A 110 -6.52 13.06 -1.40
C ASP A 110 -6.93 11.63 -1.78
N MET A 111 -5.99 10.67 -1.72
CA MET A 111 -6.27 9.26 -1.97
C MET A 111 -7.31 8.71 -1.00
N VAL A 112 -7.16 9.01 0.30
CA VAL A 112 -8.11 8.59 1.34
C VAL A 112 -9.49 9.23 1.14
N ARG A 113 -9.57 10.51 0.76
CA ARG A 113 -10.85 11.15 0.44
C ARG A 113 -11.54 10.50 -0.77
N ALA A 114 -10.77 10.09 -1.78
CA ALA A 114 -11.32 9.34 -2.92
C ALA A 114 -11.88 7.97 -2.49
N HIS A 115 -11.15 7.25 -1.61
CA HIS A 115 -11.64 5.99 -1.03
C HIS A 115 -12.91 6.19 -0.19
N ALA A 116 -12.98 7.26 0.60
CA ALA A 116 -14.17 7.57 1.41
C ALA A 116 -15.40 7.84 0.53
N LEU A 117 -15.26 8.57 -0.58
CA LEU A 117 -16.34 8.78 -1.55
C LEU A 117 -16.84 7.46 -2.15
N LEU A 118 -15.94 6.56 -2.51
CA LEU A 118 -16.33 5.22 -2.98
C LEU A 118 -17.04 4.42 -1.89
N ALA A 119 -16.54 4.42 -0.66
CA ALA A 119 -17.16 3.71 0.47
C ALA A 119 -18.59 4.21 0.70
N ASP A 120 -18.79 5.52 0.69
CA ASP A 120 -20.12 6.14 0.84
C ASP A 120 -21.05 5.76 -0.33
N ALA A 121 -20.54 5.73 -1.57
CA ALA A 121 -21.31 5.31 -2.75
C ALA A 121 -21.73 3.84 -2.70
N LEU A 122 -20.88 2.96 -2.11
CA LEU A 122 -21.21 1.56 -1.85
C LEU A 122 -22.14 1.39 -0.62
N GLY A 123 -22.45 2.46 0.07
CA GLY A 123 -23.23 2.45 1.31
C GLY A 123 -22.47 1.83 2.49
N VAL A 124 -21.14 1.83 2.46
CA VAL A 124 -20.27 1.29 3.52
C VAL A 124 -19.99 2.40 4.53
N GLY A 125 -20.83 2.50 5.56
CA GLY A 125 -20.67 3.46 6.67
C GLY A 125 -19.68 2.99 7.74
N HIS A 126 -19.49 1.66 7.89
CA HIS A 126 -18.56 1.06 8.82
C HIS A 126 -17.75 -0.04 8.13
N ILE A 127 -16.47 -0.12 8.45
CA ILE A 127 -15.53 -1.11 7.93
C ILE A 127 -15.04 -1.98 9.09
N HIS A 128 -15.33 -3.28 9.04
CA HIS A 128 -14.90 -4.22 10.06
C HIS A 128 -13.38 -4.18 10.23
N THR A 129 -12.65 -4.30 9.12
CA THR A 129 -11.18 -4.26 9.14
C THR A 129 -10.63 -3.45 7.97
N LEU A 130 -9.82 -2.45 8.27
CA LEU A 130 -9.01 -1.73 7.31
C LEU A 130 -7.61 -2.36 7.28
N VAL A 131 -7.16 -2.81 6.10
CA VAL A 131 -5.85 -3.44 5.90
C VAL A 131 -5.01 -2.57 4.98
N GLY A 132 -3.81 -2.21 5.41
CA GLY A 132 -2.85 -1.50 4.57
C GLY A 132 -1.44 -2.04 4.71
N SER A 133 -0.75 -2.20 3.57
CA SER A 133 0.65 -2.61 3.53
C SER A 133 1.48 -1.59 2.76
N SER A 134 2.73 -1.33 3.21
CA SER A 134 3.63 -0.38 2.55
C SER A 134 2.94 0.99 2.35
N VAL A 135 2.94 1.56 1.14
CA VAL A 135 2.21 2.81 0.81
C VAL A 135 0.72 2.71 1.14
N GLY A 136 0.10 1.54 0.97
CA GLY A 136 -1.29 1.32 1.39
C GLY A 136 -1.49 1.45 2.90
N GLY A 137 -0.47 1.17 3.69
CA GLY A 137 -0.49 1.39 5.14
C GLY A 137 -0.53 2.87 5.51
N PHE A 138 0.15 3.75 4.76
CA PHE A 138 0.04 5.21 4.93
C PHE A 138 -1.39 5.69 4.69
N GLN A 139 -2.05 5.15 3.66
CA GLN A 139 -3.47 5.43 3.40
C GLN A 139 -4.35 4.93 4.56
N ALA A 140 -4.08 3.73 5.08
CA ALA A 140 -4.84 3.16 6.18
C ALA A 140 -4.66 3.95 7.49
N VAL A 141 -3.43 4.36 7.82
CA VAL A 141 -3.16 5.24 8.97
C VAL A 141 -3.88 6.58 8.81
N GLU A 142 -3.71 7.24 7.66
CA GLU A 142 -4.35 8.53 7.38
C GLU A 142 -5.88 8.43 7.51
N TRP A 143 -6.49 7.39 6.96
CA TRP A 143 -7.94 7.22 7.01
C TRP A 143 -8.44 6.94 8.43
N ALA A 144 -7.74 6.08 9.17
CA ALA A 144 -8.08 5.80 10.57
C ALA A 144 -7.93 7.02 11.48
N VAL A 145 -7.02 7.95 11.18
CA VAL A 145 -6.86 9.24 11.89
C VAL A 145 -7.92 10.26 11.47
N ALA A 146 -8.27 10.29 10.17
CA ALA A 146 -9.23 11.24 9.62
C ALA A 146 -10.68 10.91 10.04
N ASP A 147 -11.06 9.62 10.09
CA ASP A 147 -12.39 9.14 10.46
C ASP A 147 -12.30 7.98 11.46
N PRO A 148 -11.96 8.25 12.73
CA PRO A 148 -11.68 7.21 13.72
C PRO A 148 -12.85 6.27 14.01
N SER A 149 -14.08 6.72 13.78
CA SER A 149 -15.30 5.95 14.07
C SER A 149 -15.68 4.95 12.98
N ARG A 150 -15.07 5.04 11.81
CA ARG A 150 -15.41 4.19 10.65
C ARG A 150 -14.92 2.76 10.79
N PHE A 151 -13.90 2.51 11.61
CA PHE A 151 -13.16 1.24 11.59
C PHE A 151 -13.25 0.50 12.92
N GLY A 152 -13.62 -0.79 12.86
CA GLY A 152 -13.57 -1.69 14.00
C GLY A 152 -12.14 -2.17 14.27
N GLN A 153 -11.43 -2.53 13.21
CA GLN A 153 -10.05 -3.03 13.27
C GLN A 153 -9.16 -2.35 12.24
N LEU A 154 -7.86 -2.24 12.56
CA LEU A 154 -6.82 -1.71 11.69
C LEU A 154 -5.64 -2.67 11.65
N VAL A 155 -5.22 -3.08 10.46
CA VAL A 155 -4.05 -3.91 10.21
C VAL A 155 -3.04 -3.13 9.39
N LEU A 156 -1.87 -2.92 9.95
CA LEU A 156 -0.76 -2.16 9.35
C LEU A 156 0.44 -3.09 9.15
N ILE A 157 0.86 -3.30 7.91
CA ILE A 157 1.93 -4.23 7.57
C ILE A 157 3.05 -3.48 6.86
N ALA A 158 4.27 -3.53 7.42
CA ALA A 158 5.47 -2.95 6.81
C ALA A 158 5.23 -1.51 6.29
N THR A 159 4.91 -0.58 7.20
CA THR A 159 4.51 0.79 6.89
C THR A 159 4.87 1.76 8.03
N ASP A 160 4.55 3.04 7.89
CA ASP A 160 4.69 4.03 8.95
C ASP A 160 3.58 5.10 8.83
N ALA A 161 3.60 6.07 9.73
CA ALA A 161 2.72 7.25 9.74
C ALA A 161 3.33 8.47 9.01
N LYS A 162 4.62 8.40 8.68
CA LYS A 162 5.41 9.42 7.99
C LYS A 162 6.61 8.75 7.33
N ALA A 163 6.93 9.15 6.09
CA ALA A 163 8.12 8.67 5.41
C ALA A 163 9.40 9.07 6.19
N SER A 164 10.28 8.09 6.43
CA SER A 164 11.57 8.35 7.07
C SER A 164 12.55 8.98 6.07
N PRO A 165 13.60 9.70 6.53
CA PRO A 165 14.65 10.19 5.64
C PRO A 165 15.31 9.08 4.82
N TRP A 166 15.38 7.84 5.35
CA TRP A 166 15.90 6.68 4.64
C TRP A 166 15.00 6.30 3.47
N THR A 167 13.70 6.19 3.69
CA THR A 167 12.72 5.87 2.65
C THR A 167 12.69 6.96 1.57
N ILE A 168 12.69 8.24 1.97
CA ILE A 168 12.75 9.38 1.04
C ILE A 168 14.02 9.33 0.19
N ALA A 169 15.19 8.97 0.77
CA ALA A 169 16.44 8.84 0.02
C ALA A 169 16.39 7.70 -1.01
N ILE A 170 15.77 6.56 -0.67
CA ILE A 170 15.54 5.46 -1.60
C ILE A 170 14.65 5.93 -2.76
N ASP A 171 13.56 6.62 -2.47
CA ASP A 171 12.62 7.09 -3.47
C ASP A 171 13.21 8.20 -4.35
N GLU A 172 14.06 9.05 -3.79
CA GLU A 172 14.81 10.04 -4.57
C GLU A 172 15.74 9.38 -5.59
N THR A 173 16.42 8.29 -5.23
CA THR A 173 17.26 7.58 -6.22
C THR A 173 16.44 7.00 -7.38
N GLN A 174 15.22 6.58 -7.12
CA GLN A 174 14.29 6.12 -8.15
C GLN A 174 13.79 7.28 -9.02
N ARG A 175 13.48 8.44 -8.43
CA ARG A 175 13.14 9.66 -9.19
C ARG A 175 14.29 10.12 -10.07
N MET A 176 15.50 10.14 -9.54
CA MET A 176 16.71 10.49 -10.32
C MET A 176 16.87 9.58 -11.54
N ALA A 177 16.59 8.28 -11.41
CA ALA A 177 16.66 7.35 -12.54
C ALA A 177 15.60 7.68 -13.61
N ILE A 178 14.37 7.99 -13.22
CA ILE A 178 13.31 8.39 -14.16
C ILE A 178 13.63 9.73 -14.82
N LEU A 179 14.11 10.71 -14.05
CA LEU A 179 14.45 12.04 -14.56
C LEU A 179 15.69 12.03 -15.49
N ALA A 180 16.56 11.03 -15.39
CA ALA A 180 17.68 10.84 -16.31
C ALA A 180 17.26 10.29 -17.68
N ASP A 181 16.05 9.76 -17.82
CA ASP A 181 15.51 9.33 -19.12
C ASP A 181 15.08 10.57 -19.92
N SER A 182 15.74 10.80 -21.07
CA SER A 182 15.52 11.98 -21.92
C SER A 182 14.10 12.08 -22.49
N THR A 183 13.34 10.99 -22.48
CA THR A 183 11.96 10.97 -22.95
C THR A 183 10.93 11.33 -21.85
N TYR A 184 11.36 11.32 -20.57
CA TYR A 184 10.44 11.68 -19.49
C TYR A 184 10.00 13.15 -19.62
N GLY A 185 8.69 13.37 -19.58
CA GLY A 185 8.08 14.69 -19.83
C GLY A 185 7.46 14.83 -21.23
N GLU A 186 7.77 13.94 -22.18
CA GLU A 186 7.08 13.92 -23.46
C GLU A 186 5.60 13.49 -23.29
N PRO A 187 4.63 14.11 -23.99
CA PRO A 187 3.20 13.82 -23.82
C PRO A 187 2.79 12.50 -24.49
N ARG A 188 3.34 11.39 -24.01
CA ARG A 188 3.03 10.03 -24.46
C ARG A 188 3.12 9.02 -23.30
N PRO A 189 2.33 7.93 -23.32
CA PRO A 189 2.18 7.03 -22.19
C PRO A 189 3.44 6.22 -21.84
N ASP A 190 4.34 6.04 -22.79
CA ASP A 190 5.59 5.28 -22.66
C ASP A 190 6.83 6.17 -22.46
N ALA A 191 6.66 7.47 -22.21
CA ALA A 191 7.76 8.36 -21.86
C ALA A 191 8.36 7.97 -20.48
N GLY A 192 9.71 8.00 -20.39
CA GLY A 192 10.43 7.67 -19.16
C GLY A 192 10.53 6.18 -18.83
N MET A 193 10.23 5.28 -19.77
CA MET A 193 10.21 3.83 -19.50
C MET A 193 11.57 3.23 -19.18
N ALA A 194 12.67 3.70 -19.80
CA ALA A 194 14.00 3.25 -19.46
C ALA A 194 14.38 3.66 -18.04
N GLY A 195 14.03 4.89 -17.66
CA GLY A 195 14.17 5.40 -16.31
C GLY A 195 13.32 4.62 -15.30
N LEU A 196 12.07 4.29 -15.65
CA LEU A 196 11.19 3.47 -14.81
C LEU A 196 11.74 2.06 -14.58
N ALA A 197 12.31 1.43 -15.63
CA ALA A 197 12.97 0.13 -15.49
C ALA A 197 14.14 0.17 -14.51
N ALA A 198 14.97 1.22 -14.60
CA ALA A 198 16.06 1.46 -13.65
C ALA A 198 15.56 1.75 -12.23
N ALA A 199 14.54 2.60 -12.09
CA ALA A 199 13.90 2.89 -10.80
C ALA A 199 13.35 1.62 -10.15
N ARG A 200 12.69 0.74 -10.91
CA ARG A 200 12.23 -0.56 -10.41
C ARG A 200 13.36 -1.44 -9.93
N ALA A 201 14.48 -1.47 -10.68
CA ALA A 201 15.65 -2.25 -10.30
C ALA A 201 16.28 -1.74 -8.99
N ILE A 202 16.32 -0.42 -8.78
CA ILE A 202 16.75 0.21 -7.52
C ILE A 202 15.80 -0.17 -6.38
N GLY A 203 14.49 0.04 -6.56
CA GLY A 203 13.49 -0.28 -5.55
C GLY A 203 13.52 -1.75 -5.15
N LEU A 204 13.70 -2.67 -6.11
CA LEU A 204 13.73 -4.09 -5.85
C LEU A 204 14.88 -4.52 -4.90
N LEU A 205 16.03 -3.85 -4.95
CA LEU A 205 17.12 -4.12 -4.01
C LEU A 205 16.74 -3.80 -2.56
N THR A 206 15.86 -2.83 -2.35
CA THR A 206 15.37 -2.47 -1.02
C THR A 206 14.15 -3.29 -0.60
N TYR A 207 13.41 -3.85 -1.56
CA TYR A 207 12.26 -4.72 -1.29
C TYR A 207 12.69 -6.14 -0.92
N ARG A 208 13.89 -6.56 -1.25
CA ARG A 208 14.40 -7.90 -1.01
C ARG A 208 15.43 -7.95 0.12
N GLY A 209 15.34 -8.96 0.97
CA GLY A 209 16.42 -9.29 1.91
C GLY A 209 17.63 -9.89 1.17
N GLY A 210 18.85 -9.44 1.51
CA GLY A 210 20.07 -9.89 0.83
C GLY A 210 20.28 -11.42 0.88
N GLU A 211 19.92 -12.06 2.00
CA GLU A 211 19.99 -13.52 2.13
C GLU A 211 19.04 -14.23 1.15
N GLY A 212 17.77 -13.81 1.14
CA GLY A 212 16.78 -14.37 0.21
C GLY A 212 17.16 -14.14 -1.25
N TYR A 213 17.71 -12.97 -1.55
CA TYR A 213 18.19 -12.64 -2.90
C TYR A 213 19.35 -13.54 -3.32
N ASN A 214 20.38 -13.68 -2.48
CA ASN A 214 21.55 -14.53 -2.75
C ASN A 214 21.13 -15.99 -2.96
N ARG A 215 20.19 -16.49 -2.16
CA ARG A 215 19.69 -17.87 -2.31
C ARG A 215 18.92 -18.10 -3.61
N THR A 216 18.12 -17.13 -4.04
CA THR A 216 17.24 -17.27 -5.20
C THR A 216 17.87 -16.87 -6.52
N GLN A 217 18.91 -16.01 -6.50
CA GLN A 217 19.58 -15.49 -7.71
C GLN A 217 21.02 -15.96 -7.85
N ALA A 218 21.44 -16.96 -7.09
CA ALA A 218 22.74 -17.60 -7.29
C ALA A 218 22.84 -18.21 -8.70
N ASP A 219 24.03 -18.10 -9.32
CA ASP A 219 24.30 -18.70 -10.62
C ASP A 219 24.22 -20.23 -10.53
N HIS A 220 23.74 -20.86 -11.59
CA HIS A 220 23.74 -22.31 -11.74
C HIS A 220 24.93 -22.76 -12.58
N PRO A 221 25.33 -24.07 -12.53
CA PRO A 221 26.41 -24.61 -13.35
C PRO A 221 26.24 -24.40 -14.86
N ASP A 222 25.01 -24.25 -15.33
CA ASP A 222 24.62 -23.98 -16.71
C ASP A 222 24.44 -22.49 -17.04
N THR A 223 24.71 -21.59 -16.10
CA THR A 223 24.69 -20.14 -16.36
C THR A 223 25.82 -19.82 -17.35
N PRO A 224 25.55 -19.16 -18.49
CA PRO A 224 26.56 -18.84 -19.48
C PRO A 224 27.69 -18.02 -18.90
N GLU A 225 28.93 -18.26 -19.39
CA GLU A 225 30.10 -17.49 -18.97
C GLU A 225 29.90 -15.99 -19.26
N GLY A 226 30.18 -15.15 -18.28
CA GLY A 226 30.02 -13.69 -18.40
C GLY A 226 28.60 -13.17 -18.16
N GLU A 227 27.62 -14.06 -17.90
CA GLU A 227 26.30 -13.71 -17.47
C GLU A 227 26.11 -14.04 -15.98
N HIS A 228 25.27 -13.23 -15.30
CA HIS A 228 24.86 -13.47 -13.92
C HIS A 228 23.34 -13.44 -13.81
N ARG A 229 22.77 -14.47 -13.16
CA ARG A 229 21.31 -14.53 -12.93
C ARG A 229 20.80 -13.31 -12.18
N ALA A 230 21.57 -12.78 -11.24
CA ALA A 230 21.25 -11.54 -10.55
C ALA A 230 21.04 -10.36 -11.50
N CYS A 231 21.91 -10.21 -12.53
CA CYS A 231 21.81 -9.15 -13.53
C CYS A 231 20.56 -9.32 -14.41
N THR A 232 20.35 -10.55 -14.90
CA THR A 232 19.20 -10.89 -15.75
C THR A 232 17.88 -10.68 -15.02
N TYR A 233 17.84 -11.07 -13.75
CA TYR A 233 16.67 -10.88 -12.88
C TYR A 233 16.34 -9.40 -12.69
N GLN A 234 17.32 -8.53 -12.42
CA GLN A 234 17.11 -7.10 -12.26
C GLN A 234 16.55 -6.45 -13.53
N ARG A 235 17.14 -6.76 -14.70
CA ARG A 235 16.64 -6.28 -15.99
C ARG A 235 15.21 -6.75 -16.24
N TYR A 236 14.94 -8.04 -16.05
CA TYR A 236 13.61 -8.63 -16.22
C TYR A 236 12.57 -7.95 -15.34
N GLN A 237 12.87 -7.66 -14.08
CA GLN A 237 11.92 -7.03 -13.16
C GLN A 237 11.63 -5.56 -13.53
N GLY A 238 12.63 -4.85 -14.04
CA GLY A 238 12.43 -3.51 -14.62
C GLY A 238 11.48 -3.56 -15.81
N GLU A 239 11.78 -4.42 -16.80
CA GLU A 239 10.94 -4.61 -17.99
C GLU A 239 9.53 -5.09 -17.63
N LYS A 240 9.40 -6.02 -16.66
CA LYS A 240 8.11 -6.52 -16.19
C LYS A 240 7.24 -5.40 -15.63
N LEU A 241 7.79 -4.44 -14.91
CA LEU A 241 7.04 -3.28 -14.44
C LEU A 241 6.59 -2.41 -15.62
N CYS A 242 7.48 -2.09 -16.55
CA CYS A 242 7.18 -1.25 -17.72
C CYS A 242 6.06 -1.81 -18.61
N ARG A 243 5.81 -3.14 -18.60
CA ARG A 243 4.68 -3.74 -19.35
C ARG A 243 3.31 -3.43 -18.74
N ARG A 244 3.24 -2.96 -17.50
CA ARG A 244 1.98 -2.80 -16.75
C ARG A 244 1.86 -1.49 -15.99
N PHE A 245 2.87 -0.62 -16.03
CA PHE A 245 2.90 0.63 -15.29
C PHE A 245 3.59 1.72 -16.12
N ASN A 246 3.44 2.99 -15.74
CA ASN A 246 4.06 4.13 -16.43
C ASN A 246 4.83 5.02 -15.46
N ALA A 247 5.78 5.79 -15.99
CA ALA A 247 6.67 6.64 -15.20
C ALA A 247 5.93 7.80 -14.52
N TYR A 248 4.90 8.38 -15.16
CA TYR A 248 4.14 9.49 -14.58
C TYR A 248 3.37 9.09 -13.33
N SER A 249 2.65 7.96 -13.38
CA SER A 249 1.94 7.44 -12.21
C SER A 249 2.89 7.01 -11.11
N TYR A 250 4.06 6.44 -11.48
CA TYR A 250 5.08 6.08 -10.51
C TYR A 250 5.59 7.30 -9.74
N MET A 251 5.96 8.36 -10.45
CA MET A 251 6.39 9.64 -9.87
C MET A 251 5.30 10.28 -9.02
N SER A 252 4.05 10.26 -9.47
CA SER A 252 2.92 10.82 -8.74
C SER A 252 2.75 10.17 -7.37
N ILE A 253 2.80 8.83 -7.31
CA ILE A 253 2.62 8.10 -6.04
C ILE A 253 3.84 8.25 -5.13
N LEU A 254 5.07 8.20 -5.66
CA LEU A 254 6.28 8.44 -4.85
C LEU A 254 6.24 9.83 -4.19
N ASN A 255 5.85 10.86 -4.95
CA ASN A 255 5.76 12.22 -4.42
C ASN A 255 4.69 12.33 -3.32
N ALA A 256 3.52 11.69 -3.51
CA ALA A 256 2.47 11.67 -2.50
C ALA A 256 2.91 10.94 -1.22
N PHE A 257 3.67 9.88 -1.37
CA PHE A 257 4.21 9.09 -0.27
C PHE A 257 5.25 9.86 0.55
N ASP A 258 6.26 10.43 -0.11
CA ASP A 258 7.36 11.14 0.56
C ASP A 258 6.90 12.41 1.28
N THR A 259 5.89 13.09 0.74
CA THR A 259 5.35 14.32 1.34
C THR A 259 4.38 14.06 2.48
N HIS A 260 4.01 12.79 2.72
CA HIS A 260 3.03 12.47 3.75
C HIS A 260 3.60 12.58 5.16
N ASP A 261 2.89 13.31 6.00
CA ASP A 261 3.05 13.38 7.45
C ASP A 261 1.65 13.38 8.08
N VAL A 262 1.27 12.28 8.73
CA VAL A 262 -0.04 12.18 9.38
C VAL A 262 -0.25 13.24 10.45
N GLY A 263 0.85 13.71 11.07
CA GLY A 263 0.84 14.74 12.12
C GLY A 263 0.72 16.16 11.60
N TYR A 264 0.86 16.41 10.29
CA TYR A 264 0.78 17.74 9.72
C TYR A 264 -0.60 18.37 9.97
N CYS A 265 -0.60 19.55 10.57
CA CYS A 265 -1.81 20.27 11.05
C CYS A 265 -2.63 19.50 12.11
N ARG A 266 -2.05 18.51 12.81
CA ARG A 266 -2.73 17.70 13.85
C ARG A 266 -1.98 17.63 15.18
N GLY A 267 -0.98 18.50 15.38
CA GLY A 267 -0.19 18.56 16.62
C GLY A 267 0.97 17.55 16.68
N GLY A 268 1.37 16.99 15.54
CA GLY A 268 2.45 16.01 15.42
C GLY A 268 1.93 14.57 15.27
N VAL A 269 2.86 13.65 14.97
CA VAL A 269 2.55 12.25 14.64
C VAL A 269 1.86 11.55 15.81
N GLU A 270 2.38 11.68 17.03
CA GLU A 270 1.83 11.05 18.22
C GLU A 270 0.40 11.53 18.51
N ALA A 271 0.15 12.85 18.40
CA ALA A 271 -1.18 13.41 18.60
C ALA A 271 -2.19 12.93 17.53
N ALA A 272 -1.74 12.75 16.30
CA ALA A 272 -2.55 12.20 15.23
C ALA A 272 -2.86 10.71 15.48
N LEU A 273 -1.86 9.90 15.80
CA LEU A 273 -2.00 8.46 16.04
C LEU A 273 -2.87 8.17 17.27
N ALA A 274 -2.82 9.02 18.30
CA ALA A 274 -3.68 8.89 19.48
C ALA A 274 -5.20 8.99 19.16
N ARG A 275 -5.57 9.50 17.97
CA ARG A 275 -6.97 9.56 17.52
C ARG A 275 -7.50 8.21 17.03
N ILE A 276 -6.63 7.25 16.74
CA ILE A 276 -7.05 5.93 16.25
C ILE A 276 -7.77 5.17 17.36
N THR A 277 -9.06 4.90 17.15
CA THR A 277 -9.90 4.14 18.07
C THR A 277 -10.02 2.67 17.71
N ALA A 278 -9.77 2.31 16.45
CA ALA A 278 -9.81 0.95 15.96
C ALA A 278 -8.85 0.02 16.73
N ARG A 279 -9.24 -1.21 16.96
CA ARG A 279 -8.35 -2.24 17.48
C ARG A 279 -7.25 -2.50 16.45
N THR A 280 -6.00 -2.22 16.79
CA THR A 280 -4.90 -2.16 15.83
C THR A 280 -3.92 -3.30 16.00
N LEU A 281 -3.51 -3.90 14.87
CA LEU A 281 -2.38 -4.81 14.75
C LEU A 281 -1.33 -4.20 13.82
N VAL A 282 -0.11 -4.09 14.30
CA VAL A 282 1.04 -3.64 13.51
C VAL A 282 1.96 -4.84 13.28
N VAL A 283 2.30 -5.12 12.03
CA VAL A 283 3.06 -6.29 11.61
C VAL A 283 4.38 -5.86 10.97
N GLY A 284 5.51 -6.24 11.59
CA GLY A 284 6.85 -6.06 11.06
C GLY A 284 7.37 -7.30 10.33
N LEU A 285 8.34 -7.12 9.45
CA LEU A 285 9.07 -8.18 8.76
C LEU A 285 10.53 -8.17 9.21
N THR A 286 11.08 -9.32 9.61
CA THR A 286 12.37 -9.39 10.29
C THR A 286 13.55 -8.83 9.50
N THR A 287 13.51 -8.88 8.17
CA THR A 287 14.60 -8.41 7.31
C THR A 287 14.22 -7.21 6.45
N ASP A 288 13.09 -6.54 6.74
CA ASP A 288 12.68 -5.32 6.06
C ASP A 288 13.66 -4.17 6.38
N MET A 289 14.21 -3.58 5.31
CA MET A 289 15.13 -2.43 5.44
C MET A 289 14.47 -1.09 5.14
N ILE A 290 13.22 -1.10 4.62
CA ILE A 290 12.45 0.12 4.33
C ILE A 290 11.69 0.55 5.59
N PHE A 291 10.98 -0.41 6.20
CA PHE A 291 10.26 -0.24 7.45
C PHE A 291 10.77 -1.26 8.46
N THR A 292 11.82 -0.89 9.16
CA THR A 292 12.50 -1.78 10.11
C THR A 292 11.58 -2.21 11.24
N THR A 293 11.85 -3.37 11.83
CA THR A 293 11.07 -3.84 13.00
C THR A 293 11.10 -2.83 14.15
N ALA A 294 12.17 -2.03 14.27
CA ALA A 294 12.27 -0.95 15.26
C ALA A 294 11.26 0.18 14.96
N GLU A 295 11.07 0.56 13.71
CA GLU A 295 10.07 1.56 13.27
C GLU A 295 8.67 1.02 13.49
N MET A 296 8.40 -0.22 13.11
CA MET A 296 7.10 -0.87 13.32
C MET A 296 6.72 -0.96 14.79
N ARG A 297 7.69 -1.25 15.68
CA ARG A 297 7.45 -1.25 17.14
C ARG A 297 7.14 0.16 17.65
N ARG A 298 7.82 1.20 17.14
CA ARG A 298 7.52 2.59 17.50
C ARG A 298 6.11 2.99 17.06
N LEU A 299 5.72 2.64 15.82
CA LEU A 299 4.37 2.87 15.32
C LEU A 299 3.32 2.21 16.22
N ALA A 300 3.53 0.94 16.58
CA ALA A 300 2.63 0.22 17.48
C ALA A 300 2.54 0.89 18.87
N ALA A 301 3.68 1.32 19.43
CA ALA A 301 3.71 1.99 20.72
C ALA A 301 3.00 3.36 20.73
N ALA A 302 2.94 4.05 19.59
CA ALA A 302 2.28 5.34 19.44
C ALA A 302 0.74 5.23 19.25
N ILE A 303 0.23 4.05 18.93
CA ILE A 303 -1.21 3.80 18.77
C ILE A 303 -1.76 3.14 20.04
N GLY A 304 -2.69 3.80 20.72
CA GLY A 304 -3.24 3.32 21.99
C GLY A 304 -3.84 1.91 21.88
N GLY A 305 -3.29 0.95 22.66
CA GLY A 305 -3.75 -0.44 22.70
C GLY A 305 -3.43 -1.27 21.45
N ALA A 306 -2.53 -0.79 20.56
CA ALA A 306 -2.10 -1.58 19.42
C ALA A 306 -1.26 -2.80 19.86
N ARG A 307 -1.48 -3.91 19.14
CA ARG A 307 -0.65 -5.13 19.24
C ARG A 307 0.44 -5.08 18.18
N TYR A 308 1.60 -5.60 18.51
CA TYR A 308 2.71 -5.78 17.57
C TYR A 308 2.98 -7.26 17.34
N ALA A 309 3.24 -7.62 16.09
CA ALA A 309 3.68 -8.96 15.70
C ALA A 309 4.80 -8.89 14.65
N GLU A 310 5.61 -9.94 14.54
CA GLU A 310 6.62 -10.08 13.52
C GLU A 310 6.38 -11.32 12.66
N ILE A 311 6.63 -11.17 11.35
CA ILE A 311 6.73 -12.28 10.40
C ILE A 311 8.20 -12.48 10.09
N SER A 312 8.67 -13.70 10.28
CA SER A 312 10.04 -14.09 9.92
C SER A 312 10.12 -14.34 8.42
N SER A 313 10.96 -13.59 7.73
CA SER A 313 11.17 -13.73 6.29
C SER A 313 12.59 -13.37 5.90
N PRO A 314 13.26 -14.13 5.03
CA PRO A 314 14.53 -13.74 4.41
C PRO A 314 14.33 -12.80 3.22
N PHE A 315 13.08 -12.47 2.85
CA PHE A 315 12.73 -11.76 1.62
C PHE A 315 12.53 -10.26 1.81
N GLY A 316 12.90 -9.69 2.98
CA GLY A 316 12.81 -8.25 3.22
C GLY A 316 11.37 -7.76 3.24
N HIS A 317 11.16 -6.56 2.69
CA HIS A 317 9.86 -5.91 2.56
C HIS A 317 8.82 -6.77 1.81
N ASP A 318 9.25 -7.47 0.73
CA ASP A 318 8.35 -8.36 -0.01
C ASP A 318 7.89 -9.60 0.80
N GLY A 319 8.39 -9.80 2.03
CA GLY A 319 7.95 -10.86 2.92
C GLY A 319 6.44 -10.90 3.11
N PHE A 320 5.75 -9.74 3.15
CA PHE A 320 4.29 -9.74 3.27
C PHE A 320 3.56 -10.30 2.03
N LEU A 321 4.23 -10.36 0.87
CA LEU A 321 3.69 -10.94 -0.36
C LEU A 321 3.96 -12.44 -0.48
N VAL A 322 4.91 -13.00 0.26
CA VAL A 322 5.37 -14.39 0.08
C VAL A 322 5.17 -15.28 1.31
N GLU A 323 5.10 -14.71 2.51
CA GLU A 323 4.93 -15.47 3.76
C GLU A 323 3.45 -15.71 4.08
N HIS A 324 2.70 -16.24 3.11
CA HIS A 324 1.24 -16.40 3.19
C HIS A 324 0.78 -17.22 4.41
N GLY A 325 1.51 -18.28 4.78
CA GLY A 325 1.15 -19.14 5.90
C GLY A 325 1.18 -18.40 7.23
N GLN A 326 2.27 -17.67 7.51
CA GLN A 326 2.42 -16.89 8.75
C GLN A 326 1.40 -15.74 8.76
N LEU A 327 1.22 -15.08 7.61
CA LEU A 327 0.31 -13.95 7.49
C LEU A 327 -1.14 -14.37 7.72
N ASN A 328 -1.60 -15.44 7.04
CA ASN A 328 -2.96 -15.96 7.20
C ASN A 328 -3.21 -16.40 8.65
N ALA A 329 -2.31 -17.14 9.28
CA ALA A 329 -2.46 -17.57 10.67
C ALA A 329 -2.63 -16.37 11.62
N LEU A 330 -1.79 -15.34 11.46
CA LEU A 330 -1.82 -14.13 12.28
C LEU A 330 -3.10 -13.32 12.08
N LEU A 331 -3.45 -13.04 10.82
CA LEU A 331 -4.56 -12.14 10.49
C LEU A 331 -5.93 -12.82 10.67
N CYS A 332 -6.08 -14.10 10.38
CA CYS A 332 -7.31 -14.84 10.69
C CYS A 332 -7.60 -14.82 12.20
N GLY A 333 -6.56 -15.01 13.03
CA GLY A 333 -6.69 -14.93 14.47
C GLY A 333 -7.13 -13.53 14.92
N PHE A 334 -6.45 -12.49 14.42
CA PHE A 334 -6.76 -11.11 14.79
C PHE A 334 -8.16 -10.67 14.31
N MET A 335 -8.52 -10.92 13.06
CA MET A 335 -9.79 -10.48 12.48
C MET A 335 -11.00 -11.24 13.05
N GLY A 336 -10.81 -12.45 13.55
CA GLY A 336 -11.86 -13.24 14.20
C GLY A 336 -12.19 -12.81 15.64
N GLU A 337 -11.38 -11.94 16.26
CA GLU A 337 -11.65 -11.41 17.59
C GLU A 337 -12.67 -10.23 17.53
N PRO A 338 -13.41 -9.93 18.64
CA PRO A 338 -14.33 -8.78 18.69
C PRO A 338 -13.64 -7.46 18.34
N THR A 339 -14.39 -6.56 17.71
CA THR A 339 -13.88 -5.24 17.27
C THR A 339 -13.76 -4.24 18.42
N GLU A 340 -14.42 -4.46 19.55
CA GLU A 340 -14.33 -3.59 20.71
C GLU A 340 -12.97 -3.72 21.40
N LYS A 341 -12.35 -2.58 21.75
CA LYS A 341 -11.16 -2.58 22.61
C LYS A 341 -11.61 -3.11 23.98
N SER A 342 -11.11 -4.28 24.39
CA SER A 342 -11.28 -4.70 25.78
C SER A 342 -10.51 -3.72 26.68
N ASP A 343 -11.18 -3.14 27.66
CA ASP A 343 -10.56 -2.43 28.79
C ASP A 343 -9.79 -3.41 29.69
N SER A 344 -8.91 -4.22 29.11
CA SER A 344 -8.06 -5.11 29.88
C SER A 344 -6.81 -4.35 30.30
N GLY A 345 -6.88 -3.86 31.54
CA GLY A 345 -5.72 -3.47 32.32
C GLY A 345 -4.63 -4.54 32.23
N CYS A 346 -3.37 -4.09 32.32
CA CYS A 346 -2.14 -4.85 32.37
C CYS A 346 -2.31 -6.31 32.85
N VAL A 347 -2.15 -7.25 31.94
CA VAL A 347 -1.80 -8.62 32.33
C VAL A 347 -0.35 -8.84 31.93
N ASN A 348 0.52 -8.89 32.93
CA ASN A 348 1.87 -9.39 32.82
C ASN A 348 1.85 -10.80 32.22
N ALA A 349 2.33 -10.95 31.01
CA ALA A 349 2.69 -12.25 30.48
C ALA A 349 4.14 -12.56 30.90
N GLY A 350 4.27 -13.23 32.04
CA GLY A 350 5.46 -13.91 32.43
C GLY A 350 5.56 -15.28 31.78
N THR A 351 6.76 -15.60 31.36
CA THR A 351 7.41 -16.91 31.31
C THR A 351 6.92 -17.96 30.30
N GLY A 352 7.72 -18.22 29.29
CA GLY A 352 8.52 -19.44 29.20
C GLY A 352 7.83 -20.68 28.68
N ALA A 353 8.22 -21.10 27.48
CA ALA A 353 8.48 -22.52 27.22
C ALA A 353 9.42 -22.67 26.02
N HIS A 354 10.59 -23.23 26.33
CA HIS A 354 11.45 -23.90 25.35
C HIS A 354 10.71 -25.15 24.79
N VAL A 355 10.76 -25.40 23.51
CA VAL A 355 11.30 -26.60 22.84
C VAL A 355 11.57 -26.24 21.37
#